data_191bc5e70b4c88540551bcc51afc91e1
#
_entry.id   191bc5e70b4c88540551bcc51afc91e1
#
_cell.length_a   1.000
_cell.length_b   1.000
_cell.length_c   1.000
_cell.angle_alpha   90.00
_cell.angle_beta   90.00
_cell.angle_gamma   90.00
#
_symmetry.space_group_name_H-M   'P 1'
#
loop_
_entity.id
_entity.type
_entity.pdbx_description
1 polymer ?
#
loop_
_entity_poly.entity_id
_entity_poly.type
_entity_poly.pdbx_seq_one_letter_code
_entity_poly.pdbx_strand_id
1 'polypeptide(L)'
;ERNVYLRRSKIEARRGQPINAPTRRISNSDSPARIKISVQNGVVLVGGDAHYWPGKPSTAHRAFVKFAKELKPKALIMNGDAFDGAAISRHPSIGWESQPSVVEELEAVQTRLGELEQATPRGCRLLWTLGNHDLRYESRLAAVAPEYKHLKGFHLKDNFPAWEPAWSCWINDDVV
;
A
#
# COMPACT_ATOMS: atom_id res chain seq x y z
N GLU A 1 -9.94 -24.12 12.30
CA GLU A 1 -9.21 -22.92 12.82
C GLU A 1 -8.53 -23.20 14.17
N ARG A 2 -9.20 -23.80 15.15
CA ARG A 2 -8.63 -24.13 16.47
C ARG A 2 -7.33 -24.95 16.41
N ASN A 3 -7.20 -25.84 15.42
CA ASN A 3 -6.03 -26.72 15.27
C ASN A 3 -4.76 -25.99 14.75
N VAL A 4 -4.91 -24.90 14.02
CA VAL A 4 -3.78 -24.12 13.49
C VAL A 4 -3.10 -23.33 14.62
N TYR A 5 -3.87 -22.71 15.49
CA TYR A 5 -3.36 -21.98 16.65
C TYR A 5 -2.62 -22.87 17.64
N LEU A 6 -3.16 -24.08 17.92
CA LEU A 6 -2.51 -25.05 18.80
C LEU A 6 -1.18 -25.57 18.23
N ARG A 7 -1.09 -25.77 16.92
CA ARG A 7 0.18 -26.17 16.25
C ARG A 7 1.21 -25.06 16.31
N ARG A 8 0.80 -23.82 16.07
CA ARG A 8 1.67 -22.64 16.14
C ARG A 8 2.26 -22.44 17.53
N SER A 9 1.42 -22.42 18.55
CA SER A 9 1.82 -22.29 19.95
C SER A 9 2.81 -23.38 20.39
N LYS A 10 2.61 -24.65 19.97
CA LYS A 10 3.54 -25.74 20.24
C LYS A 10 4.90 -25.59 19.54
N ILE A 11 4.93 -25.04 18.34
CA ILE A 11 6.16 -24.78 17.59
C ILE A 11 6.92 -23.61 18.22
N GLU A 12 6.23 -22.55 18.61
CA GLU A 12 6.81 -21.40 19.30
C GLU A 12 7.42 -21.80 20.65
N ALA A 13 6.70 -22.62 21.45
CA ALA A 13 7.21 -23.15 22.71
C ALA A 13 8.47 -24.04 22.54
N ARG A 14 8.56 -24.82 21.45
CA ARG A 14 9.74 -25.64 21.16
C ARG A 14 10.95 -24.84 20.65
N ARG A 15 10.72 -23.69 19.99
CA ARG A 15 11.77 -22.85 19.43
C ARG A 15 12.25 -21.78 20.40
N GLY A 16 11.54 -21.52 21.49
CA GLY A 16 11.80 -20.43 22.42
C GLY A 16 11.67 -19.02 21.78
N GLN A 17 11.13 -18.96 20.56
CA GLN A 17 10.93 -17.72 19.82
C GLN A 17 9.59 -17.75 19.07
N PRO A 18 8.85 -16.65 19.00
CA PRO A 18 7.65 -16.57 18.19
C PRO A 18 7.95 -16.78 16.71
N ILE A 19 7.05 -17.48 16.00
CA ILE A 19 7.21 -17.77 14.56
C ILE A 19 7.31 -16.49 13.72
N ASN A 20 6.73 -15.41 14.21
CA ASN A 20 6.84 -14.06 13.64
C ASN A 20 7.83 -13.19 14.42
N ALA A 21 8.94 -13.74 14.90
CA ALA A 21 10.03 -12.87 15.30
C ALA A 21 10.34 -11.94 14.11
N PRO A 22 10.43 -10.62 14.31
CA PRO A 22 10.60 -9.68 13.21
C PRO A 22 11.87 -10.06 12.44
N THR A 23 11.65 -10.64 11.26
CA THR A 23 12.72 -10.91 10.31
C THR A 23 13.35 -9.56 10.01
N ARG A 24 14.58 -9.41 10.47
CA ARG A 24 15.59 -8.40 10.12
C ARG A 24 14.96 -7.07 9.67
N ARG A 25 14.97 -6.07 10.52
CA ARG A 25 14.66 -4.69 10.16
C ARG A 25 15.39 -4.37 8.86
N ILE A 26 14.64 -4.14 7.81
CA ILE A 26 15.16 -3.48 6.60
C ILE A 26 15.36 -2.02 7.03
N SER A 27 16.50 -1.77 7.65
CA SER A 27 16.95 -0.44 7.98
C SER A 27 17.47 0.17 6.70
N ASN A 28 16.70 0.94 6.00
CA ASN A 28 17.10 1.93 4.99
C ASN A 28 16.04 2.14 3.89
N SER A 29 14.77 1.95 4.17
CA SER A 29 13.77 2.60 3.33
C SER A 29 13.54 4.02 3.88
N ASP A 30 13.53 5.03 3.03
CA ASP A 30 13.14 6.40 3.37
C ASP A 30 11.67 6.51 3.82
N SER A 31 10.95 5.40 3.80
CA SER A 31 9.59 5.28 4.29
C SER A 31 9.59 4.79 5.74
N PRO A 32 8.79 5.36 6.63
CA PRO A 32 8.70 4.90 8.01
C PRO A 32 8.27 3.45 8.04
N ALA A 33 8.95 2.61 8.83
CA ALA A 33 8.65 1.19 8.93
C ALA A 33 7.22 0.94 9.44
N ARG A 34 6.71 1.86 10.27
CA ARG A 34 5.39 1.78 10.89
C ARG A 34 4.85 3.16 11.20
N ILE A 35 3.61 3.42 10.81
CA ILE A 35 2.86 4.61 11.21
C ILE A 35 1.90 4.21 12.32
N LYS A 36 1.86 5.04 13.38
CA LYS A 36 0.85 4.94 14.43
C LYS A 36 -0.08 6.12 14.32
N ILE A 37 -1.39 5.86 14.34
CA ILE A 37 -2.42 6.89 14.43
C ILE A 37 -3.34 6.61 15.58
N SER A 38 -3.79 7.69 16.23
CA SER A 38 -4.84 7.62 17.24
C SER A 38 -6.07 8.33 16.69
N VAL A 39 -7.18 7.62 16.59
CA VAL A 39 -8.45 8.15 16.11
C VAL A 39 -9.49 7.94 17.20
N GLN A 40 -9.85 9.03 17.89
CA GLN A 40 -10.94 9.05 18.84
C GLN A 40 -12.17 9.68 18.19
N ASN A 41 -13.34 9.03 18.34
CA ASN A 41 -14.62 9.53 17.82
C ASN A 41 -14.59 9.89 16.33
N GLY A 42 -14.28 8.93 15.48
CA GLY A 42 -14.21 9.13 14.04
C GLY A 42 -14.20 7.84 13.25
N VAL A 43 -14.24 7.98 11.93
CA VAL A 43 -14.18 6.86 11.01
C VAL A 43 -12.75 6.77 10.47
N VAL A 44 -12.22 5.57 10.40
CA VAL A 44 -11.07 5.22 9.56
C VAL A 44 -11.61 4.37 8.41
N LEU A 45 -11.32 4.80 7.20
CA LEU A 45 -11.72 4.08 6.00
C LEU A 45 -10.52 3.34 5.43
N VAL A 46 -10.62 2.03 5.26
CA VAL A 46 -9.55 1.18 4.78
C VAL A 46 -9.98 0.50 3.49
N GLY A 47 -9.16 0.58 2.45
CA GLY A 47 -9.28 -0.17 1.22
C GLY A 47 -7.92 -0.70 0.81
N GLY A 48 -7.86 -1.78 0.03
CA GLY A 48 -6.61 -2.37 -0.44
C GLY A 48 -6.82 -3.17 -1.72
N ASP A 49 -5.71 -3.70 -2.27
CA ASP A 49 -5.70 -4.55 -3.47
C ASP A 49 -6.44 -3.91 -4.66
N ALA A 50 -6.23 -2.61 -4.85
CA ALA A 50 -6.97 -1.85 -5.85
C ALA A 50 -6.47 -2.11 -7.26
N HIS A 51 -5.17 -2.38 -7.44
CA HIS A 51 -4.53 -2.65 -8.72
C HIS A 51 -5.05 -1.73 -9.81
N TYR A 52 -4.92 -0.42 -9.60
CA TYR A 52 -5.49 0.57 -10.48
C TYR A 52 -4.91 0.46 -11.89
N TRP A 53 -5.80 0.26 -12.83
CA TRP A 53 -5.52 0.08 -14.24
C TRP A 53 -6.01 1.28 -15.05
N PRO A 54 -5.33 1.63 -16.17
CA PRO A 54 -5.82 2.67 -17.07
C PRO A 54 -7.26 2.42 -17.54
N GLY A 55 -8.02 3.48 -17.71
CA GLY A 55 -9.41 3.42 -18.19
C GLY A 55 -10.46 3.72 -17.14
N LYS A 56 -11.62 3.09 -17.23
CA LYS A 56 -12.77 3.40 -16.36
C LYS A 56 -12.55 2.89 -14.93
N PRO A 57 -12.97 3.67 -13.90
CA PRO A 57 -12.90 3.21 -12.52
C PRO A 57 -13.81 2.00 -12.28
N SER A 58 -13.33 1.07 -11.45
CA SER A 58 -14.12 -0.07 -11.00
C SER A 58 -15.34 0.37 -10.18
N THR A 59 -16.35 -0.50 -10.06
CA THR A 59 -17.47 -0.25 -9.17
C THR A 59 -17.05 -0.14 -7.72
N ALA A 60 -16.07 -0.96 -7.29
CA ALA A 60 -15.50 -0.90 -5.94
C ALA A 60 -14.88 0.48 -5.68
N HIS A 61 -14.07 1.00 -6.61
CA HIS A 61 -13.48 2.32 -6.46
C HIS A 61 -14.53 3.43 -6.34
N ARG A 62 -15.55 3.42 -7.22
CA ARG A 62 -16.64 4.40 -7.13
C ARG A 62 -17.38 4.35 -5.79
N ALA A 63 -17.61 3.15 -5.27
CA ALA A 63 -18.20 2.98 -3.94
C ALA A 63 -17.29 3.52 -2.84
N PHE A 64 -15.98 3.27 -2.93
CA PHE A 64 -15.00 3.74 -1.97
C PHE A 64 -14.93 5.28 -1.93
N VAL A 65 -14.91 5.94 -3.08
CA VAL A 65 -15.01 7.40 -3.20
C VAL A 65 -16.30 7.93 -2.57
N LYS A 66 -17.43 7.25 -2.82
CA LYS A 66 -18.71 7.60 -2.21
C LYS A 66 -18.66 7.50 -0.68
N PHE A 67 -18.13 6.42 -0.14
CA PHE A 67 -17.95 6.24 1.31
C PHE A 67 -17.03 7.31 1.91
N ALA A 68 -15.91 7.64 1.24
CA ALA A 68 -15.03 8.71 1.69
C ALA A 68 -15.76 10.05 1.83
N LYS A 69 -16.64 10.35 0.88
CA LYS A 69 -17.45 11.58 0.85
C LYS A 69 -18.52 11.62 1.94
N GLU A 70 -19.24 10.50 2.14
CA GLU A 70 -20.35 10.39 3.08
C GLU A 70 -19.88 10.25 4.54
N LEU A 71 -18.89 9.40 4.78
CA LEU A 71 -18.41 9.07 6.12
C LEU A 71 -17.41 10.09 6.68
N LYS A 72 -16.82 10.93 5.85
CA LYS A 72 -15.86 11.98 6.22
C LYS A 72 -14.78 11.47 7.17
N PRO A 73 -13.96 10.50 6.74
CA PRO A 73 -13.03 9.82 7.62
C PRO A 73 -11.97 10.76 8.19
N LYS A 74 -11.48 10.45 9.39
CA LYS A 74 -10.29 11.07 10.00
C LYS A 74 -8.99 10.57 9.38
N ALA A 75 -8.99 9.33 8.91
CA ALA A 75 -7.92 8.73 8.15
C ALA A 75 -8.49 7.83 7.05
N LEU A 76 -7.84 7.83 5.91
CA LEU A 76 -8.08 6.90 4.81
C LEU A 76 -6.78 6.15 4.56
N ILE A 77 -6.87 4.82 4.54
CA ILE A 77 -5.73 3.94 4.38
C ILE A 77 -5.92 3.12 3.10
N MET A 78 -4.97 3.26 2.19
CA MET A 78 -4.80 2.33 1.08
C MET A 78 -3.88 1.20 1.57
N ASN A 79 -4.47 0.02 1.81
CA ASN A 79 -3.78 -1.10 2.43
C ASN A 79 -3.18 -2.03 1.37
N GLY A 80 -2.11 -1.59 0.76
CA GLY A 80 -1.34 -2.33 -0.24
C GLY A 80 -1.93 -2.37 -1.63
N ASP A 81 -1.05 -2.61 -2.57
CA ASP A 81 -1.30 -2.94 -3.96
C ASP A 81 -2.27 -1.99 -4.68
N ALA A 82 -2.03 -0.67 -4.52
CA ALA A 82 -2.69 0.34 -5.33
C ALA A 82 -2.09 0.40 -6.75
N PHE A 83 -0.77 0.31 -6.84
CA PHE A 83 -0.02 0.19 -8.08
C PHE A 83 0.20 -1.30 -8.41
N ASP A 84 -0.06 -1.74 -9.65
CA ASP A 84 0.14 -3.13 -10.04
C ASP A 84 1.58 -3.41 -10.48
N GLY A 85 2.19 -2.52 -11.26
CA GLY A 85 3.53 -2.70 -11.81
C GLY A 85 3.61 -3.87 -12.80
N ALA A 86 2.60 -4.03 -13.65
CA ALA A 86 2.50 -5.12 -14.59
C ALA A 86 3.69 -5.16 -15.55
N ALA A 87 4.05 -4.02 -16.15
CA ALA A 87 5.15 -3.91 -17.12
C ALA A 87 6.54 -4.19 -16.50
N ILE A 88 6.69 -4.11 -15.18
CA ILE A 88 7.94 -4.36 -14.46
C ILE A 88 7.90 -5.63 -13.61
N SER A 89 6.84 -6.42 -13.74
CA SER A 89 6.67 -7.71 -13.09
C SER A 89 7.74 -8.70 -13.54
N ARG A 90 8.15 -9.59 -12.63
CA ARG A 90 9.00 -10.74 -12.94
C ARG A 90 8.19 -11.92 -13.49
N HIS A 91 6.87 -11.87 -13.35
CA HIS A 91 5.99 -12.90 -13.87
C HIS A 91 5.68 -12.64 -15.35
N PRO A 92 5.58 -13.67 -16.17
CA PRO A 92 5.19 -13.52 -17.57
C PRO A 92 3.77 -12.96 -17.66
N SER A 93 3.51 -12.23 -18.75
CA SER A 93 2.15 -11.76 -19.06
C SER A 93 1.19 -12.94 -19.20
N ILE A 94 -0.05 -12.74 -18.77
CA ILE A 94 -1.10 -13.76 -18.94
C ILE A 94 -1.65 -13.66 -20.35
N GLY A 95 -1.34 -14.66 -21.18
CA GLY A 95 -1.85 -14.74 -22.55
C GLY A 95 -1.36 -13.61 -23.46
N TRP A 96 -2.30 -13.05 -24.24
CA TRP A 96 -2.04 -12.02 -25.27
C TRP A 96 -2.42 -10.62 -24.77
N GLU A 97 -2.58 -10.41 -23.46
CA GLU A 97 -2.95 -9.11 -22.90
C GLU A 97 -1.84 -8.08 -23.14
N SER A 98 -2.25 -6.95 -23.68
CA SER A 98 -1.40 -5.76 -23.74
C SER A 98 -1.31 -5.15 -22.35
N GLN A 99 -0.10 -5.02 -21.82
CA GLN A 99 0.13 -4.36 -20.54
C GLN A 99 0.34 -2.86 -20.76
N PRO A 100 -0.18 -2.01 -19.86
CA PRO A 100 0.12 -0.60 -19.88
C PRO A 100 1.60 -0.37 -19.57
N SER A 101 2.12 0.74 -20.02
CA SER A 101 3.43 1.23 -19.59
C SER A 101 3.39 1.63 -18.11
N VAL A 102 4.56 1.71 -17.47
CA VAL A 102 4.68 2.19 -16.07
C VAL A 102 4.08 3.59 -15.91
N VAL A 103 4.23 4.45 -16.92
CA VAL A 103 3.69 5.81 -16.90
C VAL A 103 2.16 5.78 -16.88
N GLU A 104 1.54 5.01 -17.76
CA GLU A 104 0.07 4.87 -17.82
C GLU A 104 -0.50 4.30 -16.50
N GLU A 105 0.18 3.34 -15.89
CA GLU A 105 -0.22 2.82 -14.58
C GLU A 105 -0.08 3.89 -13.48
N LEU A 106 1.04 4.62 -13.43
CA LEU A 106 1.21 5.72 -12.45
C LEU A 106 0.14 6.79 -12.60
N GLU A 107 -0.17 7.21 -13.82
CA GLU A 107 -1.24 8.18 -14.11
C GLU A 107 -2.62 7.66 -13.68
N ALA A 108 -2.88 6.38 -13.87
CA ALA A 108 -4.12 5.76 -13.39
C ALA A 108 -4.19 5.79 -11.86
N VAL A 109 -3.13 5.40 -11.16
CA VAL A 109 -3.07 5.44 -9.69
C VAL A 109 -3.21 6.88 -9.19
N GLN A 110 -2.49 7.85 -9.78
CA GLN A 110 -2.57 9.27 -9.42
C GLN A 110 -4.00 9.80 -9.57
N THR A 111 -4.66 9.45 -10.67
CA THR A 111 -6.05 9.84 -10.91
C THR A 111 -6.97 9.27 -9.83
N ARG A 112 -6.86 7.99 -9.51
CA ARG A 112 -7.74 7.31 -8.54
C ARG A 112 -7.47 7.76 -7.10
N LEU A 113 -6.22 7.89 -6.71
CA LEU A 113 -5.89 8.42 -5.39
C LEU A 113 -6.29 9.90 -5.28
N GLY A 114 -6.14 10.69 -6.33
CA GLY A 114 -6.61 12.08 -6.39
C GLY A 114 -8.14 12.21 -6.24
N GLU A 115 -8.93 11.28 -6.79
CA GLU A 115 -10.38 11.22 -6.57
C GLU A 115 -10.72 10.97 -5.07
N LEU A 116 -9.94 10.13 -4.38
CA LEU A 116 -10.09 9.88 -2.95
C LEU A 116 -9.66 11.10 -2.10
N GLU A 117 -8.55 11.75 -2.47
CA GLU A 117 -8.11 13.00 -1.83
C GLU A 117 -9.20 14.07 -1.85
N GLN A 118 -9.81 14.27 -3.02
CA GLN A 118 -10.90 15.23 -3.20
C GLN A 118 -12.19 14.86 -2.48
N ALA A 119 -12.41 13.56 -2.25
CA ALA A 119 -13.60 13.05 -1.57
C ALA A 119 -13.49 13.14 -0.04
N THR A 120 -12.27 13.22 0.50
CA THR A 120 -12.03 13.29 1.95
C THR A 120 -12.07 14.71 2.49
N PRO A 121 -12.43 14.92 3.77
CA PRO A 121 -12.43 16.24 4.37
C PRO A 121 -11.00 16.77 4.54
N ARG A 122 -10.85 18.08 4.56
CA ARG A 122 -9.57 18.72 4.86
C ARG A 122 -9.04 18.26 6.22
N GLY A 123 -7.78 17.80 6.26
CA GLY A 123 -7.14 17.27 7.45
C GLY A 123 -7.34 15.77 7.66
N CYS A 124 -8.02 15.06 6.75
CA CYS A 124 -7.97 13.60 6.70
C CYS A 124 -6.53 13.14 6.46
N ARG A 125 -6.05 12.20 7.25
CA ARG A 125 -4.73 11.60 6.99
C ARG A 125 -4.87 10.56 5.90
N LEU A 126 -4.01 10.66 4.89
CA LEU A 126 -3.95 9.74 3.75
C LEU A 126 -2.71 8.86 3.93
N LEU A 127 -2.93 7.59 4.18
CA LEU A 127 -1.87 6.63 4.46
C LEU A 127 -1.86 5.55 3.38
N TRP A 128 -0.67 5.09 3.01
CA TRP A 128 -0.50 4.00 2.07
C TRP A 128 0.47 2.97 2.65
N THR A 129 -0.05 1.83 3.11
CA THR A 129 0.81 0.70 3.46
C THR A 129 1.20 0.00 2.18
N LEU A 130 2.50 -0.13 1.93
CA LEU A 130 3.01 -0.64 0.65
C LEU A 130 2.87 -2.16 0.58
N GLY A 131 2.21 -2.63 -0.46
CA GLY A 131 2.10 -4.04 -0.80
C GLY A 131 3.26 -4.53 -1.68
N ASN A 132 3.24 -5.79 -2.03
CA ASN A 132 4.30 -6.39 -2.85
C ASN A 132 4.29 -5.90 -4.30
N HIS A 133 3.15 -5.48 -4.83
CA HIS A 133 3.04 -4.88 -6.16
C HIS A 133 3.58 -3.44 -6.17
N ASP A 134 3.24 -2.64 -5.18
CA ASP A 134 3.78 -1.29 -5.02
C ASP A 134 5.32 -1.30 -4.98
N LEU A 135 5.89 -2.30 -4.32
CA LEU A 135 7.35 -2.47 -4.21
C LEU A 135 8.04 -2.89 -5.51
N ARG A 136 7.32 -3.32 -6.53
CA ARG A 136 7.91 -3.64 -7.84
C ARG A 136 8.63 -2.43 -8.43
N TYR A 137 8.07 -1.22 -8.24
CA TYR A 137 8.66 0.03 -8.73
C TYR A 137 10.07 0.23 -8.17
N GLU A 138 10.20 0.28 -6.82
CA GLU A 138 11.49 0.45 -6.14
C GLU A 138 12.44 -0.72 -6.42
N SER A 139 11.95 -1.94 -6.39
CA SER A 139 12.76 -3.13 -6.60
C SER A 139 13.34 -3.18 -8.00
N ARG A 140 12.57 -2.78 -9.01
CA ARG A 140 13.04 -2.75 -10.40
C ARG A 140 14.11 -1.69 -10.59
N LEU A 141 13.89 -0.48 -10.10
CA LEU A 141 14.86 0.62 -10.19
C LEU A 141 16.14 0.28 -9.41
N ALA A 142 16.02 -0.23 -8.20
CA ALA A 142 17.19 -0.65 -7.41
C ALA A 142 18.03 -1.73 -8.09
N ALA A 143 17.41 -2.60 -8.89
CA ALA A 143 18.11 -3.66 -9.61
C ALA A 143 18.80 -3.18 -10.89
N VAL A 144 18.24 -2.21 -11.62
CA VAL A 144 18.73 -1.81 -12.94
C VAL A 144 19.45 -0.45 -12.94
N ALA A 145 19.20 0.38 -11.95
CA ALA A 145 19.72 1.74 -11.87
C ALA A 145 19.98 2.16 -10.40
N PRO A 146 20.79 1.40 -9.63
CA PRO A 146 21.03 1.65 -8.20
C PRO A 146 21.67 3.01 -7.93
N GLU A 147 22.37 3.58 -8.90
CA GLU A 147 23.01 4.90 -8.83
C GLU A 147 22.01 6.05 -8.67
N TYR A 148 20.75 5.86 -9.04
CA TYR A 148 19.70 6.88 -8.92
C TYR A 148 18.95 6.87 -7.59
N LYS A 149 19.37 6.04 -6.63
CA LYS A 149 18.69 5.84 -5.33
C LYS A 149 18.33 7.13 -4.59
N HIS A 150 19.15 8.16 -4.69
CA HIS A 150 18.94 9.42 -3.96
C HIS A 150 18.38 10.53 -4.84
N LEU A 151 18.01 10.23 -6.07
CA LEU A 151 17.48 11.20 -6.99
C LEU A 151 15.95 11.33 -6.80
N LYS A 152 15.50 12.55 -6.56
CA LYS A 152 14.07 12.87 -6.45
C LYS A 152 13.35 12.53 -7.77
N GLY A 153 12.17 11.95 -7.67
CA GLY A 153 11.37 11.48 -8.81
C GLY A 153 11.54 10.00 -9.14
N PHE A 154 12.56 9.33 -8.54
CA PHE A 154 12.82 7.91 -8.75
C PHE A 154 12.21 7.01 -7.66
N HIS A 155 11.50 7.59 -6.69
CA HIS A 155 10.79 6.84 -5.66
C HIS A 155 9.29 6.88 -5.92
N LEU A 156 8.61 5.75 -5.66
CA LEU A 156 7.16 5.67 -5.83
C LEU A 156 6.44 6.79 -5.05
N LYS A 157 6.86 7.06 -3.82
CA LYS A 157 6.34 8.13 -2.97
C LYS A 157 6.41 9.53 -3.60
N ASP A 158 7.39 9.79 -4.45
CA ASP A 158 7.57 11.11 -5.08
C ASP A 158 6.43 11.44 -6.06
N ASN A 159 5.74 10.41 -6.55
CA ASN A 159 4.58 10.53 -7.42
C ASN A 159 3.27 10.77 -6.66
N PHE A 160 3.29 10.62 -5.32
CA PHE A 160 2.09 10.67 -4.46
C PHE A 160 2.32 11.50 -3.20
N PRO A 161 2.61 12.81 -3.32
CA PRO A 161 3.06 13.64 -2.21
C PRO A 161 2.03 13.84 -1.09
N ALA A 162 0.74 13.61 -1.35
CA ALA A 162 -0.31 13.71 -0.35
C ALA A 162 -0.43 12.45 0.53
N TRP A 163 0.19 11.33 0.12
CA TRP A 163 0.08 10.05 0.79
C TRP A 163 1.33 9.74 1.61
N GLU A 164 1.12 9.30 2.86
CA GLU A 164 2.21 8.88 3.73
C GLU A 164 2.47 7.37 3.53
N PRO A 165 3.59 6.97 2.90
CA PRO A 165 3.90 5.55 2.71
C PRO A 165 4.45 4.92 3.98
N ALA A 166 4.08 3.66 4.24
CA ALA A 166 4.60 2.86 5.36
C ALA A 166 4.56 1.36 5.03
N TRP A 167 5.20 0.55 5.85
CA TRP A 167 5.09 -0.91 5.79
C TRP A 167 3.88 -1.44 6.55
N SER A 168 3.44 -0.71 7.55
CA SER A 168 2.26 -1.05 8.35
C SER A 168 1.69 0.19 9.01
N CYS A 169 0.39 0.16 9.29
CA CYS A 169 -0.30 1.18 10.07
C CYS A 169 -0.90 0.55 11.34
N TRP A 170 -0.82 1.28 12.45
CA TRP A 170 -1.46 0.92 13.69
C TRP A 170 -2.50 1.97 14.04
N ILE A 171 -3.72 1.54 14.32
CA ILE A 171 -4.83 2.39 14.69
C ILE A 171 -5.19 2.08 16.14
N ASN A 172 -5.06 3.06 17.03
CA ASN A 172 -5.33 2.89 18.45
C ASN A 172 -4.63 1.67 19.07
N ASP A 173 -3.35 1.46 18.69
CA ASP A 173 -2.51 0.33 19.08
C ASP A 173 -2.87 -1.05 18.49
N ASP A 174 -3.90 -1.12 17.65
CA ASP A 174 -4.21 -2.30 16.84
C ASP A 174 -3.60 -2.20 15.44
N VAL A 175 -3.23 -3.34 14.86
CA VAL A 175 -2.59 -3.43 13.53
C VAL A 175 -3.65 -3.46 12.42
N VAL A 176 -3.39 -2.75 11.36
CA VAL A 176 -4.11 -2.82 10.09
C VAL A 176 -3.21 -3.46 9.04
#